data_b36e8cfaf907fb729841c980542a9341
#
_entry.id   b36e8cfaf907fb729841c980542a9341
#
_cell.length_a   1.000
_cell.length_b   1.000
_cell.length_c   1.000
_cell.angle_alpha   90.00
_cell.angle_beta   90.00
_cell.angle_gamma   90.00
#
_symmetry.space_group_name_H-M   'P 1'
#
loop_
_entity.id
_entity.type
_entity.pdbx_description
1 polymer ?
#
loop_
_entity_poly.entity_id
_entity_poly.type
_entity_poly.pdbx_seq_one_letter_code
_entity_poly.pdbx_strand_id
1 'polypeptide(L)'
;MSKKEGAKKSSVSEIQKNLSNEFEKIKDTEKDHKAELESIKIEHVNEVQMNDSQKCYLIQISTQNLNGFKKVHSLLTKKFEQHLSDTVILIPNRKRVNGKEYRKFVSKKVPRDKTLTAVFDGYLDDILYPAIIVGKRVRYSVGKTRTYKVIVDPLDKEMVEYKIPAITACYKAITNRILEIEFQK
;
A
#
# COMPACT_ATOMS: atom_id res chain seq x y z
N MET A 1 -11.07 2.94 27.50
CA MET A 1 -10.65 2.62 26.12
C MET A 1 -9.22 3.06 25.75
N SER A 2 -8.58 4.00 26.45
CA SER A 2 -7.26 4.57 26.10
C SER A 2 -6.02 3.68 26.36
N LYS A 3 -6.07 2.67 27.23
CA LYS A 3 -4.92 1.79 27.52
C LYS A 3 -4.57 0.79 26.39
N LYS A 4 -5.55 0.39 25.56
CA LYS A 4 -5.30 -0.54 24.43
C LYS A 4 -4.67 0.14 23.21
N GLU A 5 -4.86 1.45 23.04
CA GLU A 5 -4.24 2.20 21.92
C GLU A 5 -2.76 2.54 22.19
N GLY A 6 -2.39 2.74 23.46
CA GLY A 6 -0.99 2.99 23.84
C GLY A 6 -0.10 1.75 23.65
N ALA A 7 -0.59 0.56 23.99
CA ALA A 7 0.16 -0.69 23.84
C ALA A 7 0.34 -1.09 22.36
N LYS A 8 -0.64 -0.82 21.48
CA LYS A 8 -0.52 -1.06 20.03
C LYS A 8 0.48 -0.11 19.37
N LYS A 9 0.59 1.13 19.81
CA LYS A 9 1.57 2.09 19.25
C LYS A 9 3.01 1.76 19.62
N SER A 10 3.26 1.22 20.80
CA SER A 10 4.61 0.79 21.19
C SER A 10 5.09 -0.44 20.40
N SER A 11 4.24 -1.44 20.22
CA SER A 11 4.57 -2.63 19.42
C SER A 11 4.84 -2.31 17.94
N VAL A 12 4.05 -1.42 17.33
CA VAL A 12 4.24 -0.99 15.94
C VAL A 12 5.55 -0.22 15.77
N SER A 13 5.96 0.59 16.76
CA SER A 13 7.23 1.30 16.71
C SER A 13 8.46 0.37 16.83
N GLU A 14 8.34 -0.72 17.56
CA GLU A 14 9.37 -1.77 17.65
C GLU A 14 9.48 -2.55 16.33
N ILE A 15 8.35 -2.94 15.74
CA ILE A 15 8.32 -3.60 14.43
C ILE A 15 8.92 -2.69 13.35
N GLN A 16 8.63 -1.39 13.37
CA GLN A 16 9.20 -0.43 12.44
C GLN A 16 10.73 -0.36 12.57
N LYS A 17 11.27 -0.34 13.79
CA LYS A 17 12.72 -0.35 14.01
C LYS A 17 13.36 -1.65 13.52
N ASN A 18 12.76 -2.80 13.83
CA ASN A 18 13.25 -4.10 13.39
C ASN A 18 13.27 -4.20 11.85
N LEU A 19 12.20 -3.74 11.18
CA LEU A 19 12.15 -3.70 9.72
C LEU A 19 13.16 -2.73 9.12
N SER A 20 13.44 -1.61 9.77
CA SER A 20 14.47 -0.67 9.31
C SER A 20 15.87 -1.30 9.38
N ASN A 21 16.16 -2.02 10.47
CA ASN A 21 17.44 -2.74 10.64
C ASN A 21 17.57 -3.87 9.60
N GLU A 22 16.50 -4.64 9.34
CA GLU A 22 16.51 -5.68 8.30
C GLU A 22 16.68 -5.07 6.90
N PHE A 23 16.05 -3.93 6.65
CA PHE A 23 16.21 -3.22 5.39
C PHE A 23 17.65 -2.76 5.15
N GLU A 24 18.37 -2.32 6.20
CA GLU A 24 19.80 -2.00 6.09
C GLU A 24 20.62 -3.24 5.75
N LYS A 25 20.36 -4.38 6.39
CA LYS A 25 21.02 -5.66 6.04
C LYS A 25 20.75 -6.07 4.58
N ILE A 26 19.53 -5.87 4.09
CA ILE A 26 19.18 -6.14 2.70
C ILE A 26 19.97 -5.25 1.74
N LYS A 27 20.17 -3.97 2.07
CA LYS A 27 21.01 -3.04 1.28
C LYS A 27 22.45 -3.50 1.16
N ASP A 28 22.99 -4.04 2.25
CA ASP A 28 24.37 -4.52 2.26
C ASP A 28 24.56 -5.83 1.49
N THR A 29 23.51 -6.66 1.45
CA THR A 29 23.53 -7.98 0.81
C THR A 29 23.33 -7.88 -0.70
N GLU A 30 22.42 -7.01 -1.15
CA GLU A 30 21.99 -6.91 -2.57
C GLU A 30 22.76 -5.81 -3.30
N LYS A 31 23.93 -6.18 -3.86
CA LYS A 31 24.79 -5.24 -4.58
C LYS A 31 24.21 -4.78 -5.92
N ASP A 32 23.46 -5.64 -6.59
CA ASP A 32 22.92 -5.38 -7.95
C ASP A 32 21.88 -4.26 -7.98
N HIS A 33 21.16 -4.04 -6.87
CA HIS A 33 20.09 -3.04 -6.73
C HIS A 33 20.40 -1.95 -5.71
N LYS A 34 21.67 -1.73 -5.41
CA LYS A 34 22.09 -0.79 -4.36
C LYS A 34 21.59 0.63 -4.58
N ALA A 35 21.70 1.15 -5.80
CA ALA A 35 21.26 2.50 -6.15
C ALA A 35 19.74 2.71 -5.97
N GLU A 36 18.94 1.70 -6.33
CA GLU A 36 17.49 1.72 -6.13
C GLU A 36 17.13 1.63 -4.64
N LEU A 37 17.81 0.76 -3.88
CA LEU A 37 17.59 0.56 -2.45
C LEU A 37 18.01 1.79 -1.61
N GLU A 38 19.05 2.52 -1.99
CA GLU A 38 19.45 3.75 -1.30
C GLU A 38 18.39 4.87 -1.42
N SER A 39 17.63 4.90 -2.51
CA SER A 39 16.56 5.87 -2.72
C SER A 39 15.31 5.61 -1.87
N ILE A 40 15.22 4.44 -1.24
CA ILE A 40 14.06 3.95 -0.50
C ILE A 40 14.26 4.17 1.00
N LYS A 41 13.21 4.70 1.67
CA LYS A 41 13.15 4.84 3.12
C LYS A 41 11.80 4.35 3.63
N ILE A 42 11.79 3.57 4.70
CA ILE A 42 10.56 3.16 5.38
C ILE A 42 10.07 4.34 6.24
N GLU A 43 8.88 4.86 5.94
CA GLU A 43 8.29 5.97 6.71
C GLU A 43 7.34 5.48 7.79
N HIS A 44 6.38 4.64 7.42
CA HIS A 44 5.37 4.14 8.33
C HIS A 44 5.10 2.66 8.13
N VAL A 45 4.86 1.97 9.23
CA VAL A 45 4.39 0.57 9.24
C VAL A 45 3.05 0.55 9.97
N ASN A 46 2.04 0.02 9.34
CA ASN A 46 0.70 -0.11 9.92
C ASN A 46 0.30 -1.59 9.96
N GLU A 47 -0.08 -2.06 11.13
CA GLU A 47 -0.69 -3.37 11.30
C GLU A 47 -2.17 -3.27 10.96
N VAL A 48 -2.64 -4.08 10.00
CA VAL A 48 -4.03 -4.15 9.56
C VAL A 48 -4.55 -5.55 9.86
N GLN A 49 -5.66 -5.65 10.57
CA GLN A 49 -6.34 -6.93 10.81
C GLN A 49 -7.18 -7.28 9.58
N MET A 50 -6.97 -8.49 9.04
CA MET A 50 -7.79 -9.02 7.94
C MET A 50 -9.03 -9.72 8.46
N ASN A 51 -8.84 -10.69 9.37
CA ASN A 51 -9.87 -11.46 10.06
C ASN A 51 -9.47 -11.58 11.54
N ASP A 52 -10.25 -12.28 12.35
CA ASP A 52 -10.03 -12.38 13.80
C ASP A 52 -8.64 -12.93 14.18
N SER A 53 -8.00 -13.72 13.31
CA SER A 53 -6.73 -14.38 13.59
C SER A 53 -5.58 -14.01 12.62
N GLN A 54 -5.87 -13.37 11.50
CA GLN A 54 -4.85 -13.05 10.48
C GLN A 54 -4.55 -11.55 10.43
N LYS A 55 -3.26 -11.21 10.34
CA LYS A 55 -2.75 -9.85 10.26
C LYS A 55 -2.03 -9.64 8.93
N CYS A 56 -1.98 -8.40 8.49
CA CYS A 56 -1.11 -7.98 7.40
C CYS A 56 -0.41 -6.68 7.77
N TYR A 57 0.79 -6.51 7.22
CA TYR A 57 1.57 -5.31 7.43
C TYR A 57 1.56 -4.45 6.18
N LEU A 58 1.07 -3.23 6.36
CA LEU A 58 1.10 -2.20 5.34
C LEU A 58 2.31 -1.30 5.58
N ILE A 59 3.31 -1.41 4.73
CA ILE A 59 4.55 -0.64 4.84
C ILE A 59 4.53 0.49 3.82
N GLN A 60 4.57 1.72 4.32
CA GLN A 60 4.65 2.93 3.51
C GLN A 60 6.11 3.33 3.32
N ILE A 61 6.51 3.45 2.08
CA ILE A 61 7.87 3.75 1.67
C ILE A 61 7.93 5.11 1.02
N SER A 62 8.90 5.93 1.44
CA SER A 62 9.27 7.14 0.70
C SER A 62 10.27 6.77 -0.38
N THR A 63 9.97 7.11 -1.62
CA THR A 63 10.89 6.95 -2.74
C THR A 63 10.81 8.14 -3.68
N GLN A 64 11.96 8.56 -4.18
CA GLN A 64 12.04 9.56 -5.24
C GLN A 64 11.88 8.93 -6.63
N ASN A 65 12.22 7.64 -6.76
CA ASN A 65 12.19 6.91 -8.02
C ASN A 65 11.20 5.72 -7.96
N LEU A 66 9.98 5.93 -8.44
CA LEU A 66 8.94 4.89 -8.48
C LEU A 66 9.32 3.72 -9.40
N ASN A 67 10.03 3.97 -10.51
CA ASN A 67 10.43 2.91 -11.41
C ASN A 67 11.51 2.01 -10.80
N GLY A 68 12.46 2.60 -10.07
CA GLY A 68 13.44 1.85 -9.28
C GLY A 68 12.78 1.01 -8.20
N PHE A 69 11.81 1.59 -7.45
CA PHE A 69 11.04 0.85 -6.46
C PHE A 69 10.32 -0.36 -7.06
N LYS A 70 9.67 -0.22 -8.22
CA LYS A 70 8.97 -1.32 -8.89
C LYS A 70 9.90 -2.50 -9.22
N LYS A 71 11.15 -2.26 -9.62
CA LYS A 71 12.12 -3.33 -9.90
C LYS A 71 12.44 -4.17 -8.66
N VAL A 72 12.56 -3.51 -7.51
CA VAL A 72 12.96 -4.15 -6.25
C VAL A 72 11.78 -4.61 -5.40
N HIS A 73 10.54 -4.22 -5.78
CA HIS A 73 9.32 -4.50 -5.02
C HIS A 73 9.14 -5.97 -4.68
N SER A 74 9.25 -6.88 -5.66
CA SER A 74 9.04 -8.31 -5.44
C SER A 74 10.10 -8.94 -4.51
N LEU A 75 11.34 -8.47 -4.61
CA LEU A 75 12.44 -8.90 -3.74
C LEU A 75 12.20 -8.44 -2.30
N LEU A 76 11.88 -7.16 -2.11
CA LEU A 76 11.59 -6.60 -0.77
C LEU A 76 10.39 -7.27 -0.12
N THR A 77 9.31 -7.48 -0.88
CA THR A 77 8.10 -8.14 -0.36
C THR A 77 8.42 -9.53 0.14
N LYS A 78 9.12 -10.36 -0.64
CA LYS A 78 9.51 -11.71 -0.22
C LYS A 78 10.39 -11.72 1.04
N LYS A 79 11.38 -10.85 1.12
CA LYS A 79 12.26 -10.77 2.30
C LYS A 79 11.52 -10.32 3.56
N PHE A 80 10.64 -9.33 3.45
CA PHE A 80 9.83 -8.88 4.58
C PHE A 80 8.78 -9.92 5.00
N GLU A 81 8.16 -10.65 4.07
CA GLU A 81 7.27 -11.76 4.39
C GLU A 81 7.99 -12.90 5.10
N GLN A 82 9.22 -13.22 4.71
CA GLN A 82 10.06 -14.20 5.40
C GLN A 82 10.42 -13.77 6.83
N HIS A 83 10.69 -12.48 7.04
CA HIS A 83 11.06 -11.95 8.35
C HIS A 83 9.84 -11.86 9.30
N LEU A 84 8.70 -11.41 8.81
CA LEU A 84 7.49 -11.20 9.61
C LEU A 84 6.60 -12.46 9.71
N SER A 85 6.79 -13.43 8.82
CA SER A 85 5.92 -14.62 8.66
C SER A 85 4.43 -14.30 8.38
N ASP A 86 4.15 -13.07 8.03
CA ASP A 86 2.81 -12.54 7.73
C ASP A 86 2.78 -11.90 6.34
N THR A 87 1.59 -11.67 5.79
CA THR A 87 1.45 -11.00 4.49
C THR A 87 1.86 -9.53 4.58
N VAL A 88 2.72 -9.11 3.65
CA VAL A 88 3.24 -7.74 3.58
C VAL A 88 2.79 -7.07 2.29
N ILE A 89 2.29 -5.83 2.42
CA ILE A 89 1.95 -4.96 1.29
C ILE A 89 2.82 -3.71 1.37
N LEU A 90 3.60 -3.50 0.31
CA LEU A 90 4.48 -2.34 0.16
C LEU A 90 3.82 -1.30 -0.73
N ILE A 91 3.73 -0.07 -0.26
CA ILE A 91 3.20 1.04 -1.04
C ILE A 91 4.11 2.28 -0.95
N PRO A 92 4.30 3.02 -2.06
CA PRO A 92 4.95 4.30 -2.00
C PRO A 92 4.04 5.34 -1.34
N ASN A 93 4.63 6.20 -0.50
CA ASN A 93 3.88 7.29 0.12
C ASN A 93 3.57 8.37 -0.91
N ARG A 94 2.29 8.62 -1.17
CA ARG A 94 1.81 9.62 -2.11
C ARG A 94 1.33 10.87 -1.38
N LYS A 95 1.93 12.01 -1.69
CA LYS A 95 1.52 13.31 -1.11
C LYS A 95 0.19 13.76 -1.70
N ARG A 96 -0.75 14.08 -0.83
CA ARG A 96 -2.07 14.60 -1.18
C ARG A 96 -2.16 16.08 -0.79
N VAL A 97 -2.77 16.90 -1.63
CA VAL A 97 -3.10 18.28 -1.29
C VAL A 97 -4.31 18.29 -0.36
N ASN A 98 -4.14 18.85 0.84
CA ASN A 98 -5.21 18.97 1.81
C ASN A 98 -6.18 20.10 1.42
N GLY A 99 -7.45 20.04 1.89
CA GLY A 99 -8.47 21.04 1.56
C GLY A 99 -8.12 22.46 1.96
N LYS A 100 -7.31 22.66 3.03
CA LYS A 100 -6.77 23.97 3.42
C LYS A 100 -5.74 24.50 2.41
N GLU A 101 -4.88 23.63 1.91
CA GLU A 101 -3.89 23.96 0.87
C GLU A 101 -4.56 24.16 -0.48
N TYR A 102 -5.62 23.39 -0.77
CA TYR A 102 -6.42 23.55 -1.99
C TYR A 102 -6.94 24.98 -2.15
N ARG A 103 -7.37 25.63 -1.07
CA ARG A 103 -7.82 27.03 -1.10
C ARG A 103 -6.71 28.04 -1.44
N LYS A 104 -5.44 27.72 -1.12
CA LYS A 104 -4.28 28.55 -1.49
C LYS A 104 -3.97 28.48 -3.00
N PHE A 105 -4.45 27.41 -3.67
CA PHE A 105 -4.27 27.21 -5.11
C PHE A 105 -5.42 27.78 -5.95
N VAL A 106 -6.34 28.56 -5.39
CA VAL A 106 -7.50 29.11 -6.13
C VAL A 106 -7.06 29.90 -7.37
N SER A 107 -5.88 30.51 -7.36
CA SER A 107 -5.27 31.19 -8.52
C SER A 107 -4.31 30.32 -9.35
N LYS A 108 -3.91 29.15 -8.85
CA LYS A 108 -3.00 28.22 -9.53
C LYS A 108 -3.66 26.85 -9.65
N LYS A 109 -3.61 26.24 -10.83
CA LYS A 109 -4.14 24.88 -11.05
C LYS A 109 -3.42 23.90 -10.12
N VAL A 110 -4.18 23.19 -9.28
CA VAL A 110 -3.66 22.09 -8.47
C VAL A 110 -3.17 20.97 -9.40
N PRO A 111 -1.96 20.43 -9.20
CA PRO A 111 -1.49 19.27 -9.96
C PRO A 111 -2.48 18.11 -9.85
N ARG A 112 -2.87 17.55 -11.00
CA ARG A 112 -3.91 16.53 -11.08
C ARG A 112 -3.56 15.26 -10.30
N ASP A 113 -2.29 14.89 -10.29
CA ASP A 113 -1.71 13.74 -9.59
C ASP A 113 -1.82 13.82 -8.05
N LYS A 114 -1.95 15.04 -7.49
CA LYS A 114 -2.10 15.28 -6.04
C LYS A 114 -3.55 15.42 -5.57
N THR A 115 -4.50 15.25 -6.47
CA THR A 115 -5.93 15.24 -6.10
C THR A 115 -6.29 13.96 -5.36
N LEU A 116 -7.32 14.01 -4.47
CA LEU A 116 -7.74 12.86 -3.67
C LEU A 116 -8.05 11.61 -4.51
N THR A 117 -8.76 11.80 -5.62
CA THR A 117 -9.13 10.68 -6.51
C THR A 117 -7.90 10.08 -7.17
N ALA A 118 -7.01 10.90 -7.73
CA ALA A 118 -5.80 10.42 -8.38
C ALA A 118 -4.84 9.71 -7.39
N VAL A 119 -4.71 10.21 -6.16
CA VAL A 119 -3.91 9.57 -5.12
C VAL A 119 -4.51 8.21 -4.73
N PHE A 120 -5.84 8.11 -4.59
CA PHE A 120 -6.49 6.84 -4.24
C PHE A 120 -6.43 5.82 -5.38
N ASP A 121 -6.53 6.28 -6.63
CA ASP A 121 -6.31 5.43 -7.80
C ASP A 121 -4.86 4.96 -7.88
N GLY A 122 -3.91 5.85 -7.58
CA GLY A 122 -2.50 5.48 -7.49
C GLY A 122 -2.21 4.45 -6.38
N TYR A 123 -2.81 4.59 -5.19
CA TYR A 123 -2.68 3.57 -4.15
C TYR A 123 -3.28 2.22 -4.57
N LEU A 124 -4.37 2.23 -5.33
CA LEU A 124 -4.96 1.00 -5.85
C LEU A 124 -4.01 0.28 -6.82
N ASP A 125 -3.39 1.03 -7.72
CA ASP A 125 -2.41 0.50 -8.67
C ASP A 125 -1.15 -0.03 -7.95
N ASP A 126 -0.71 0.65 -6.87
CA ASP A 126 0.46 0.24 -6.09
C ASP A 126 0.20 -1.01 -5.23
N ILE A 127 -0.99 -1.13 -4.62
CA ILE A 127 -1.36 -2.28 -3.78
C ILE A 127 -1.51 -3.55 -4.61
N LEU A 128 -2.05 -3.43 -5.82
CA LEU A 128 -2.24 -4.55 -6.74
C LEU A 128 -0.96 -4.94 -7.48
N TYR A 129 0.07 -4.09 -7.47
CA TYR A 129 1.31 -4.40 -8.14
C TYR A 129 1.89 -5.76 -7.68
N PRO A 130 2.37 -6.65 -8.58
CA PRO A 130 2.65 -6.42 -10.01
C PRO A 130 1.46 -6.63 -10.96
N ALA A 131 0.28 -6.98 -10.47
CA ALA A 131 -0.86 -7.26 -11.33
C ALA A 131 -1.37 -6.02 -12.10
N ILE A 132 -1.92 -6.28 -13.28
CA ILE A 132 -2.41 -5.24 -14.18
C ILE A 132 -3.92 -5.07 -13.99
N ILE A 133 -4.35 -3.82 -13.79
CA ILE A 133 -5.75 -3.46 -13.70
C ILE A 133 -6.29 -3.21 -15.10
N VAL A 134 -7.23 -4.05 -15.55
CA VAL A 134 -7.92 -3.93 -16.84
C VAL A 134 -9.05 -2.92 -16.77
N GLY A 135 -9.78 -2.89 -15.65
CA GLY A 135 -10.91 -2.00 -15.52
C GLY A 135 -11.25 -1.63 -14.08
N LYS A 136 -11.86 -0.44 -13.91
CA LYS A 136 -12.31 0.06 -12.61
C LYS A 136 -13.77 0.49 -12.74
N ARG A 137 -14.65 0.01 -11.87
CA ARG A 137 -16.06 0.36 -11.82
C ARG A 137 -16.46 0.77 -10.41
N VAL A 138 -17.38 1.71 -10.28
CA VAL A 138 -17.94 2.10 -8.99
C VAL A 138 -19.41 1.71 -8.98
N ARG A 139 -19.79 0.87 -8.03
CA ARG A 139 -21.17 0.44 -7.82
C ARG A 139 -21.81 1.30 -6.76
N TYR A 140 -22.94 1.89 -7.11
CA TYR A 140 -23.79 2.63 -6.19
C TYR A 140 -25.02 1.78 -5.87
N SER A 141 -25.25 1.50 -4.60
CA SER A 141 -26.47 0.83 -4.13
C SER A 141 -27.28 1.78 -3.28
N VAL A 142 -28.60 1.79 -3.40
CA VAL A 142 -29.49 2.63 -2.60
C VAL A 142 -29.34 2.26 -1.13
N GLY A 143 -29.05 3.27 -0.28
CA GLY A 143 -28.86 3.09 1.16
C GLY A 143 -27.58 2.37 1.59
N LYS A 144 -26.66 2.06 0.68
CA LYS A 144 -25.38 1.39 0.99
C LYS A 144 -24.18 2.26 0.60
N THR A 145 -23.03 1.94 1.20
CA THR A 145 -21.75 2.55 0.84
C THR A 145 -21.33 2.18 -0.59
N ARG A 146 -20.59 3.07 -1.22
CA ARG A 146 -20.03 2.85 -2.57
C ARG A 146 -19.03 1.71 -2.56
N THR A 147 -19.17 0.77 -3.48
CA THR A 147 -18.25 -0.34 -3.68
C THR A 147 -17.41 -0.09 -4.94
N TYR A 148 -16.10 -0.15 -4.78
CA TYR A 148 -15.14 -0.04 -5.87
C TYR A 148 -14.82 -1.44 -6.39
N LYS A 149 -15.21 -1.71 -7.62
CA LYS A 149 -14.97 -2.99 -8.28
C LYS A 149 -13.82 -2.85 -9.25
N VAL A 150 -12.81 -3.68 -9.08
CA VAL A 150 -11.60 -3.70 -9.90
C VAL A 150 -11.53 -5.01 -10.64
N ILE A 151 -11.28 -4.93 -11.93
CA ILE A 151 -11.11 -6.07 -12.82
C ILE A 151 -9.63 -6.20 -13.11
N VAL A 152 -9.06 -7.35 -12.76
CA VAL A 152 -7.64 -7.69 -12.91
C VAL A 152 -7.47 -8.69 -14.05
N ASP A 153 -6.30 -8.69 -14.69
CA ASP A 153 -5.95 -9.64 -15.74
C ASP A 153 -5.99 -11.08 -15.18
N PRO A 154 -6.59 -12.05 -15.88
CA PRO A 154 -6.62 -13.44 -15.47
C PRO A 154 -5.23 -14.09 -15.40
N LEU A 155 -4.24 -13.58 -16.15
CA LEU A 155 -2.86 -14.07 -16.10
C LEU A 155 -2.20 -13.85 -14.73
N ASP A 156 -2.59 -12.78 -14.04
CA ASP A 156 -2.04 -12.42 -12.72
C ASP A 156 -2.82 -13.06 -11.56
N LYS A 157 -3.79 -13.93 -11.84
CA LYS A 157 -4.69 -14.52 -10.83
C LYS A 157 -3.94 -15.23 -9.72
N GLU A 158 -3.01 -16.12 -10.06
CA GLU A 158 -2.26 -16.90 -9.08
C GLU A 158 -1.46 -16.03 -8.10
N MET A 159 -0.95 -14.88 -8.58
CA MET A 159 -0.15 -13.97 -7.77
C MET A 159 -0.99 -13.11 -6.79
N VAL A 160 -2.25 -12.87 -7.14
CA VAL A 160 -3.12 -11.94 -6.38
C VAL A 160 -4.10 -12.68 -5.49
N GLU A 161 -4.58 -13.87 -5.90
CA GLU A 161 -5.71 -14.57 -5.25
C GLU A 161 -5.47 -14.79 -3.76
N TYR A 162 -4.28 -15.22 -3.36
CA TYR A 162 -3.95 -15.45 -1.95
C TYR A 162 -3.83 -14.15 -1.13
N LYS A 163 -3.57 -13.00 -1.77
CA LYS A 163 -3.46 -11.68 -1.13
C LYS A 163 -4.76 -10.87 -1.13
N ILE A 164 -5.83 -11.32 -1.78
CA ILE A 164 -7.10 -10.57 -1.88
C ILE A 164 -7.61 -10.07 -0.52
N PRO A 165 -7.66 -10.89 0.56
CA PRO A 165 -8.11 -10.43 1.86
C PRO A 165 -7.23 -9.30 2.42
N ALA A 166 -5.90 -9.42 2.26
CA ALA A 166 -4.95 -8.40 2.70
C ALA A 166 -5.09 -7.10 1.89
N ILE A 167 -5.22 -7.21 0.56
CA ILE A 167 -5.40 -6.07 -0.34
C ILE A 167 -6.67 -5.29 0.00
N THR A 168 -7.80 -5.99 0.19
CA THR A 168 -9.08 -5.34 0.52
C THR A 168 -9.04 -4.67 1.89
N ALA A 169 -8.44 -5.31 2.89
CA ALA A 169 -8.27 -4.74 4.23
C ALA A 169 -7.35 -3.51 4.22
N CYS A 170 -6.20 -3.58 3.55
CA CYS A 170 -5.25 -2.48 3.43
C CYS A 170 -5.84 -1.30 2.66
N TYR A 171 -6.52 -1.54 1.54
CA TYR A 171 -7.19 -0.47 0.79
C TYR A 171 -8.27 0.21 1.61
N LYS A 172 -9.06 -0.56 2.37
CA LYS A 172 -10.07 -0.02 3.31
C LYS A 172 -9.42 0.81 4.41
N ALA A 173 -8.29 0.37 4.97
CA ALA A 173 -7.56 1.12 6.01
C ALA A 173 -7.03 2.48 5.51
N ILE A 174 -6.56 2.56 4.25
CA ILE A 174 -6.03 3.80 3.67
C ILE A 174 -7.13 4.75 3.22
N THR A 175 -8.15 4.23 2.52
CA THR A 175 -9.12 5.04 1.77
C THR A 175 -10.50 5.10 2.42
N ASN A 176 -10.76 4.23 3.38
CA ASN A 176 -12.08 3.99 3.98
C ASN A 176 -13.16 3.63 2.91
N ARG A 177 -12.75 2.92 1.85
CA ARG A 177 -13.60 2.49 0.74
C ARG A 177 -13.65 0.97 0.70
N ILE A 178 -14.77 0.41 0.27
CA ILE A 178 -14.95 -1.03 0.06
C ILE A 178 -14.44 -1.38 -1.33
N LEU A 179 -13.55 -2.36 -1.41
CA LEU A 179 -12.96 -2.87 -2.64
C LEU A 179 -13.45 -4.29 -2.90
N GLU A 180 -13.86 -4.57 -4.13
CA GLU A 180 -14.13 -5.89 -4.67
C GLU A 180 -13.19 -6.14 -5.85
N ILE A 181 -12.53 -7.30 -5.86
CA ILE A 181 -11.60 -7.70 -6.93
C ILE A 181 -12.24 -8.83 -7.71
N GLU A 182 -12.31 -8.67 -9.01
CA GLU A 182 -12.75 -9.71 -9.94
C GLU A 182 -11.69 -9.91 -11.02
N PHE A 183 -11.61 -11.12 -11.53
CA PHE A 183 -10.76 -11.42 -12.68
C PHE A 183 -11.59 -11.33 -13.97
N GLN A 184 -10.98 -10.86 -15.03
CA GLN A 184 -11.60 -10.83 -16.34
C GLN A 184 -11.92 -12.27 -16.77
N LYS A 185 -13.15 -12.48 -17.28
CA LYS A 185 -13.56 -13.77 -17.83
C LYS A 185 -13.07 -13.94 -19.25
#